data_d3a6e8887cc6119c831489708bdb0580
#
_entry.id   d3a6e8887cc6119c831489708bdb0580
#
_cell.length_a   1.000
_cell.length_b   1.000
_cell.length_c   1.000
_cell.angle_alpha   90.00
_cell.angle_beta   90.00
_cell.angle_gamma   90.00
#
_symmetry.space_group_name_H-M   'P 1'
#
loop_
_entity.id
_entity.type
_entity.pdbx_description
1 polymer ?
#
loop_
_entity_poly.entity_id
_entity_poly.type
_entity_poly.pdbx_seq_one_letter_code
_entity_poly.pdbx_strand_id
1 'polypeptide(L)'
;MKRKQQGLIAGLAVLGLLAGACSSDSESSVTEAPVVTDAPTVTDAPNADGDLVQWALDYTEGTAGMASGDSIKVGYVNQEDFFPENTIGINAAVEFINNELGGAAGRPIEIVPCNIAVAEDGAKCGTEFANNADIAVVVTGTILVGNKELYDALNTKKPVIVGNGVTADDFTTPAGQAFTAGSPGVVAGMAGFVVSQLGDVKNVAIIANNNAAGIAGADLLFKPVIEKAGIAYTFVGVDDTATAADVASAMTAVGAEAADVVVLIVTIQQCINVYDASKALGIDPVIVATGLCFGTGMTDHLAEAGDGGVVPNNWYFGGYGYSYFNPDYESGMQTYLDKVQQYGVPSPGAANLEYTGFAGPSFANMMTLAKFLNQLGPDALDYASIDGKIRGFKGPMMIQAGPLDCGKQVILGLPIFISVCGSQMGIQQYKDGEWLSIADALNGKPIDATKV
;
A
#
# COMPACT_ATOMS: atom_id res chain seq x y z
N MET A 1 -4.00 24.72 47.63
CA MET A 1 -5.48 24.85 47.55
C MET A 1 -5.94 23.83 46.52
N LYS A 2 -6.29 22.65 46.84
CA LYS A 2 -7.50 21.98 47.35
C LYS A 2 -8.82 22.45 46.66
N ARG A 3 -9.37 21.56 45.82
CA ARG A 3 -10.71 20.96 45.87
C ARG A 3 -11.01 20.30 44.50
N LYS A 4 -11.15 18.97 44.47
CA LYS A 4 -12.30 18.05 44.69
C LYS A 4 -13.17 17.99 43.42
N GLN A 5 -13.16 16.89 42.66
CA GLN A 5 -13.88 15.60 42.78
C GLN A 5 -15.37 15.69 43.12
N GLN A 6 -16.16 15.09 42.19
CA GLN A 6 -17.37 14.27 42.41
C GLN A 6 -18.10 14.19 41.08
N GLY A 7 -18.40 13.16 40.39
CA GLY A 7 -18.82 11.80 40.80
C GLY A 7 -20.35 11.69 40.83
N LEU A 8 -20.91 10.82 39.99
CA LEU A 8 -22.12 9.97 40.19
C LEU A 8 -22.68 9.62 38.81
N ILE A 9 -22.65 8.40 38.31
CA ILE A 9 -23.24 7.09 38.68
C ILE A 9 -24.79 7.06 38.65
N ALA A 10 -25.25 6.09 37.89
CA ALA A 10 -26.51 5.32 37.96
C ALA A 10 -27.69 5.88 37.20
N GLY A 11 -28.49 5.14 36.54
CA GLY A 11 -28.93 3.78 36.81
C GLY A 11 -29.75 3.15 35.71
N LEU A 12 -29.70 1.94 35.82
CA LEU A 12 -30.42 0.79 35.32
C LEU A 12 -31.96 0.88 35.26
N ALA A 13 -32.46 -0.03 34.44
CA ALA A 13 -33.66 -0.88 34.62
C ALA A 13 -34.86 -0.49 33.75
N VAL A 14 -35.66 -1.30 33.16
CA VAL A 14 -35.90 -2.75 33.19
C VAL A 14 -37.13 -3.01 32.29
N LEU A 15 -37.07 -4.09 31.52
CA LEU A 15 -38.12 -5.04 31.10
C LEU A 15 -39.59 -4.61 30.92
N GLY A 16 -40.16 -5.08 29.82
CA GLY A 16 -41.62 -5.27 29.67
C GLY A 16 -41.97 -6.02 28.38
N LEU A 17 -41.99 -7.34 28.46
CA LEU A 17 -42.68 -8.24 27.53
C LEU A 17 -44.20 -7.94 27.58
N LEU A 18 -44.88 -8.01 26.42
CA LEU A 18 -46.10 -8.82 26.30
C LEU A 18 -46.55 -8.92 24.81
N ALA A 19 -46.92 -10.12 24.47
CA ALA A 19 -47.43 -10.59 23.22
C ALA A 19 -48.87 -10.11 22.92
N GLY A 20 -49.21 -10.03 21.63
CA GLY A 20 -50.57 -9.87 21.15
C GLY A 20 -50.63 -10.05 19.64
N ALA A 21 -51.09 -11.24 19.23
CA ALA A 21 -51.37 -11.57 17.84
C ALA A 21 -52.65 -10.85 17.35
N CYS A 22 -52.68 -10.49 16.05
CA CYS A 22 -53.67 -10.91 15.04
C CYS A 22 -53.61 -10.08 13.78
N SER A 23 -53.32 -10.77 12.72
CA SER A 23 -53.74 -10.68 11.33
C SER A 23 -54.36 -9.38 10.73
N SER A 24 -53.75 -8.88 9.68
CA SER A 24 -54.46 -8.58 8.44
C SER A 24 -53.43 -8.38 7.27
N ASP A 25 -53.71 -9.02 6.19
CA ASP A 25 -52.95 -8.99 4.94
C ASP A 25 -52.81 -7.57 4.41
N SER A 26 -51.56 -7.21 4.08
CA SER A 26 -51.25 -6.18 3.10
C SER A 26 -49.95 -6.56 2.43
N GLU A 27 -50.02 -6.94 1.19
CA GLU A 27 -48.85 -7.11 0.33
C GLU A 27 -48.05 -5.84 0.29
N SER A 28 -46.92 -5.83 0.96
CA SER A 28 -45.86 -4.85 0.75
C SER A 28 -44.79 -5.50 -0.09
N SER A 29 -44.67 -5.02 -1.31
CA SER A 29 -43.56 -5.31 -2.20
C SER A 29 -42.22 -5.03 -1.48
N VAL A 30 -41.53 -6.11 -1.13
CA VAL A 30 -40.14 -6.04 -0.70
C VAL A 30 -39.33 -5.62 -1.92
N THR A 31 -38.88 -4.37 -1.91
CA THR A 31 -37.82 -3.94 -2.83
C THR A 31 -36.58 -4.69 -2.35
N GLU A 32 -36.14 -5.65 -3.15
CA GLU A 32 -34.85 -6.31 -2.94
C GLU A 32 -33.76 -5.25 -2.87
N ALA A 33 -32.95 -5.35 -1.81
CA ALA A 33 -31.69 -4.61 -1.73
C ALA A 33 -30.86 -4.94 -2.99
N PRO A 34 -30.09 -3.99 -3.53
CA PRO A 34 -29.26 -4.28 -4.69
C PRO A 34 -28.29 -5.40 -4.30
N VAL A 35 -28.41 -6.50 -5.03
CA VAL A 35 -27.47 -7.61 -5.00
C VAL A 35 -26.12 -7.00 -5.32
N VAL A 36 -25.18 -7.06 -4.36
CA VAL A 36 -23.77 -6.83 -4.62
C VAL A 36 -23.43 -7.79 -5.75
N THR A 37 -23.12 -7.24 -6.91
CA THR A 37 -22.70 -8.01 -8.08
C THR A 37 -21.49 -8.83 -7.65
N ASP A 38 -21.63 -10.14 -7.81
CA ASP A 38 -20.55 -11.11 -7.62
C ASP A 38 -19.25 -10.58 -8.22
N ALA A 39 -18.13 -10.83 -7.52
CA ALA A 39 -16.80 -10.66 -8.06
C ALA A 39 -16.77 -11.22 -9.51
N PRO A 40 -16.05 -10.58 -10.44
CA PRO A 40 -16.03 -11.00 -11.83
C PRO A 40 -15.75 -12.49 -11.90
N THR A 41 -16.71 -13.25 -12.43
CA THR A 41 -16.55 -14.68 -12.69
C THR A 41 -15.43 -14.83 -13.69
N VAL A 42 -14.29 -15.32 -13.21
CA VAL A 42 -13.15 -15.71 -14.04
C VAL A 42 -13.66 -16.77 -15.03
N THR A 43 -13.70 -16.41 -16.30
CA THR A 43 -13.99 -17.34 -17.39
C THR A 43 -12.91 -18.42 -17.43
N ASP A 44 -13.33 -19.67 -17.49
CA ASP A 44 -12.56 -20.92 -17.54
C ASP A 44 -11.14 -20.77 -18.12
N ALA A 45 -10.15 -20.60 -17.23
CA ALA A 45 -8.75 -20.86 -17.54
C ALA A 45 -8.46 -22.36 -17.32
N PRO A 46 -7.61 -22.99 -18.12
CA PRO A 46 -7.32 -24.42 -17.99
C PRO A 46 -6.55 -24.67 -16.70
N ASN A 47 -7.06 -25.55 -15.81
CA ASN A 47 -6.44 -26.09 -14.59
C ASN A 47 -5.66 -25.07 -13.71
N ALA A 48 -6.37 -24.01 -13.26
CA ALA A 48 -5.74 -22.85 -12.63
C ALA A 48 -4.81 -23.16 -11.43
N ASP A 49 -5.17 -24.09 -10.55
CA ASP A 49 -4.41 -24.33 -9.31
C ASP A 49 -2.99 -24.88 -9.57
N GLY A 50 -2.82 -25.80 -10.51
CA GLY A 50 -1.51 -26.38 -10.83
C GLY A 50 -0.56 -25.38 -11.47
N ASP A 51 -1.09 -24.48 -12.29
CA ASP A 51 -0.29 -23.46 -12.98
C ASP A 51 0.16 -22.34 -12.06
N LEU A 52 -0.65 -21.96 -11.06
CA LEU A 52 -0.30 -20.92 -10.08
C LEU A 52 0.81 -21.37 -9.12
N VAL A 53 0.75 -22.63 -8.67
CA VAL A 53 1.81 -23.22 -7.84
C VAL A 53 3.09 -23.36 -8.65
N GLN A 54 3.01 -23.81 -9.91
CA GLN A 54 4.19 -23.94 -10.77
C GLN A 54 4.83 -22.57 -11.04
N TRP A 55 4.03 -21.54 -11.30
CA TRP A 55 4.53 -20.16 -11.41
C TRP A 55 5.31 -19.73 -10.16
N ALA A 56 4.76 -20.01 -8.97
CA ALA A 56 5.39 -19.67 -7.70
C ALA A 56 6.69 -20.47 -7.45
N LEU A 57 6.72 -21.75 -7.83
CA LEU A 57 7.94 -22.58 -7.78
C LEU A 57 9.02 -22.01 -8.71
N ASP A 58 8.66 -21.65 -9.94
CA ASP A 58 9.58 -21.05 -10.90
C ASP A 58 10.10 -19.69 -10.39
N TYR A 59 9.21 -18.87 -9.80
CA TYR A 59 9.58 -17.59 -9.23
C TYR A 59 10.52 -17.71 -8.02
N THR A 60 10.18 -18.58 -7.08
CA THR A 60 10.95 -18.75 -5.82
C THR A 60 12.14 -19.67 -5.96
N GLU A 61 12.27 -20.38 -7.10
CA GLU A 61 13.25 -21.47 -7.28
C GLU A 61 13.10 -22.54 -6.18
N GLY A 62 11.85 -22.77 -5.75
CA GLY A 62 11.47 -23.69 -4.69
C GLY A 62 11.30 -25.13 -5.17
N THR A 63 10.92 -26.00 -4.25
CA THR A 63 10.61 -27.41 -4.54
C THR A 63 9.20 -27.71 -4.04
N ALA A 64 8.37 -28.30 -4.89
CA ALA A 64 6.99 -28.62 -4.52
C ALA A 64 6.91 -29.49 -3.26
N GLY A 65 5.96 -29.18 -2.39
CA GLY A 65 5.69 -29.95 -1.18
C GLY A 65 5.79 -29.14 0.11
N MET A 66 5.64 -29.82 1.22
CA MET A 66 5.69 -29.23 2.56
C MET A 66 7.13 -29.06 3.03
N ALA A 67 7.45 -27.92 3.63
CA ALA A 67 8.73 -27.66 4.27
C ALA A 67 8.97 -28.59 5.47
N SER A 68 10.23 -28.84 5.81
CA SER A 68 10.59 -29.71 6.94
C SER A 68 11.84 -29.23 7.67
N GLY A 69 12.03 -29.72 8.90
CA GLY A 69 13.19 -29.38 9.74
C GLY A 69 13.00 -28.12 10.58
N ASP A 70 14.10 -27.57 11.09
CA ASP A 70 14.08 -26.39 11.96
C ASP A 70 13.73 -25.13 11.15
N SER A 71 12.87 -24.28 11.70
CA SER A 71 12.43 -23.06 11.04
C SER A 71 13.54 -22.03 10.85
N ILE A 72 13.41 -21.23 9.79
CA ILE A 72 14.17 -19.98 9.60
C ILE A 72 13.32 -18.86 10.21
N LYS A 73 13.81 -18.23 11.28
CA LYS A 73 13.09 -17.15 11.94
C LYS A 73 13.31 -15.82 11.22
N VAL A 74 12.21 -15.20 10.86
CA VAL A 74 12.15 -13.89 10.21
C VAL A 74 11.51 -12.89 11.18
N GLY A 75 12.25 -11.85 11.54
CA GLY A 75 11.71 -10.73 12.31
C GLY A 75 10.73 -9.95 11.43
N TYR A 76 9.54 -9.68 11.95
CA TYR A 76 8.53 -8.89 11.23
C TYR A 76 8.08 -7.72 12.07
N VAL A 77 8.18 -6.50 11.53
CA VAL A 77 7.80 -5.27 12.21
C VAL A 77 6.68 -4.58 11.44
N ASN A 78 5.58 -4.26 12.10
CA ASN A 78 4.45 -3.57 11.49
C ASN A 78 3.79 -2.60 12.46
N GLN A 79 3.06 -1.63 11.95
CA GLN A 79 2.16 -0.77 12.72
C GLN A 79 0.73 -1.32 12.58
N GLU A 80 0.43 -2.36 13.36
CA GLU A 80 -0.72 -3.25 13.18
C GLU A 80 -2.07 -2.54 13.29
N ASP A 81 -2.17 -1.53 14.16
CA ASP A 81 -3.42 -0.78 14.36
C ASP A 81 -3.82 0.05 13.13
N PHE A 82 -2.87 0.34 12.23
CA PHE A 82 -3.11 1.16 11.03
C PHE A 82 -3.02 0.36 9.73
N PHE A 83 -2.21 -0.70 9.72
CA PHE A 83 -1.91 -1.46 8.50
C PHE A 83 -1.98 -2.97 8.74
N PRO A 84 -3.10 -3.51 9.25
CA PRO A 84 -3.26 -4.95 9.52
C PRO A 84 -3.17 -5.80 8.25
N GLU A 85 -3.47 -5.22 7.08
CA GLU A 85 -3.39 -5.91 5.78
C GLU A 85 -1.98 -6.43 5.46
N ASN A 86 -0.93 -5.77 5.96
CA ASN A 86 0.44 -6.27 5.79
C ASN A 86 0.58 -7.67 6.38
N THR A 87 0.07 -7.87 7.59
CA THR A 87 0.12 -9.15 8.31
C THR A 87 -0.68 -10.23 7.60
N ILE A 88 -1.81 -9.88 6.97
CA ILE A 88 -2.57 -10.80 6.12
C ILE A 88 -1.71 -11.30 4.96
N GLY A 89 -1.04 -10.38 4.24
CA GLY A 89 -0.16 -10.73 3.12
C GLY A 89 1.05 -11.56 3.54
N ILE A 90 1.72 -11.18 4.64
CA ILE A 90 2.87 -11.93 5.20
C ILE A 90 2.46 -13.36 5.56
N ASN A 91 1.38 -13.53 6.32
CA ASN A 91 0.94 -14.84 6.77
C ASN A 91 0.52 -15.72 5.61
N ALA A 92 -0.23 -15.19 4.65
CA ALA A 92 -0.62 -15.95 3.46
C ALA A 92 0.61 -16.44 2.66
N ALA A 93 1.63 -15.58 2.49
CA ALA A 93 2.85 -15.98 1.81
C ALA A 93 3.61 -17.07 2.57
N VAL A 94 3.74 -16.93 3.91
CA VAL A 94 4.45 -17.90 4.75
C VAL A 94 3.77 -19.25 4.73
N GLU A 95 2.44 -19.29 4.87
CA GLU A 95 1.68 -20.54 4.77
C GLU A 95 1.83 -21.18 3.39
N PHE A 96 1.76 -20.41 2.32
CA PHE A 96 1.96 -20.90 0.96
C PHE A 96 3.38 -21.46 0.77
N ILE A 97 4.41 -20.73 1.17
CA ILE A 97 5.82 -21.15 1.09
C ILE A 97 6.02 -22.45 1.87
N ASN A 98 5.50 -22.53 3.09
CA ASN A 98 5.72 -23.68 3.97
C ASN A 98 4.96 -24.93 3.54
N ASN A 99 3.75 -24.79 3.03
CA ASN A 99 2.86 -25.91 2.73
C ASN A 99 2.98 -26.44 1.30
N GLU A 100 3.31 -25.59 0.33
CA GLU A 100 3.26 -25.95 -1.08
C GLU A 100 4.61 -25.81 -1.81
N LEU A 101 5.49 -24.87 -1.38
CA LEU A 101 6.72 -24.54 -2.08
C LEU A 101 7.99 -25.14 -1.44
N GLY A 102 7.84 -26.06 -0.48
CA GLY A 102 8.95 -26.72 0.18
C GLY A 102 9.73 -25.85 1.15
N GLY A 103 9.19 -24.68 1.53
CA GLY A 103 9.83 -23.74 2.42
C GLY A 103 10.85 -22.83 1.74
N ALA A 104 11.73 -22.24 2.53
CA ALA A 104 12.88 -21.47 2.09
C ALA A 104 14.16 -22.22 2.44
N ALA A 105 15.01 -22.47 1.46
CA ALA A 105 16.16 -23.37 1.60
C ALA A 105 15.78 -24.77 2.17
N GLY A 106 14.57 -25.26 1.83
CA GLY A 106 14.02 -26.54 2.30
C GLY A 106 13.47 -26.51 3.74
N ARG A 107 13.47 -25.37 4.40
CA ARG A 107 13.09 -25.19 5.81
C ARG A 107 11.85 -24.29 5.93
N PRO A 108 10.97 -24.52 6.92
CA PRO A 108 9.83 -23.64 7.14
C PRO A 108 10.28 -22.23 7.59
N ILE A 109 9.55 -21.21 7.17
CA ILE A 109 9.68 -19.85 7.70
C ILE A 109 8.80 -19.72 8.94
N GLU A 110 9.34 -19.09 9.98
CA GLU A 110 8.63 -18.72 11.22
C GLU A 110 8.71 -17.22 11.42
N ILE A 111 7.56 -16.56 11.52
CA ILE A 111 7.48 -15.11 11.76
C ILE A 111 7.63 -14.84 13.26
N VAL A 112 8.53 -13.93 13.61
CA VAL A 112 8.68 -13.36 14.95
C VAL A 112 8.18 -11.90 14.87
N PRO A 113 6.93 -11.63 15.31
CA PRO A 113 6.34 -10.32 15.14
C PRO A 113 6.80 -9.33 16.21
N CYS A 114 6.90 -8.05 15.84
CA CYS A 114 7.03 -6.92 16.76
C CYS A 114 6.15 -5.78 16.26
N ASN A 115 5.19 -5.34 17.08
CA ASN A 115 4.28 -4.25 16.74
C ASN A 115 4.85 -2.90 17.20
N ILE A 116 4.73 -1.89 16.34
CA ILE A 116 5.02 -0.49 16.67
C ILE A 116 3.70 0.25 16.88
N ALA A 117 3.43 0.67 18.10
CA ALA A 117 2.31 1.55 18.42
C ALA A 117 2.76 3.01 18.59
N VAL A 118 3.98 3.22 19.09
CA VAL A 118 4.59 4.53 19.31
C VAL A 118 6.05 4.51 18.84
N ALA A 119 6.64 5.69 18.67
CA ALA A 119 8.01 5.82 18.13
C ALA A 119 9.08 5.02 18.89
N GLU A 120 8.94 4.94 20.21
CA GLU A 120 9.87 4.22 21.10
C GLU A 120 9.91 2.71 20.84
N ASP A 121 8.82 2.14 20.32
CA ASP A 121 8.76 0.71 19.95
C ASP A 121 9.73 0.39 18.81
N GLY A 122 10.03 1.35 17.94
CA GLY A 122 11.03 1.16 16.87
C GLY A 122 12.40 0.77 17.41
N ALA A 123 12.92 1.52 18.40
CA ALA A 123 14.18 1.20 19.06
C ALA A 123 14.12 -0.16 19.79
N LYS A 124 13.00 -0.46 20.43
CA LYS A 124 12.77 -1.73 21.13
C LYS A 124 12.81 -2.91 20.18
N CYS A 125 11.97 -2.91 19.13
CA CYS A 125 11.93 -3.97 18.11
C CYS A 125 13.30 -4.15 17.44
N GLY A 126 13.94 -3.04 17.04
CA GLY A 126 15.26 -3.06 16.43
C GLY A 126 16.33 -3.66 17.33
N THR A 127 16.36 -3.29 18.61
CA THR A 127 17.32 -3.82 19.60
C THR A 127 17.07 -5.30 19.88
N GLU A 128 15.81 -5.70 20.04
CA GLU A 128 15.43 -7.09 20.27
C GLU A 128 15.90 -7.99 19.11
N PHE A 129 15.59 -7.61 17.87
CA PHE A 129 15.98 -8.40 16.70
C PHE A 129 17.49 -8.37 16.45
N ALA A 130 18.14 -7.21 16.63
CA ALA A 130 19.59 -7.10 16.48
C ALA A 130 20.36 -8.06 17.41
N ASN A 131 19.85 -8.28 18.62
CA ASN A 131 20.49 -9.12 19.65
C ASN A 131 20.03 -10.58 19.59
N ASN A 132 18.98 -10.91 18.85
CA ASN A 132 18.49 -12.28 18.73
C ASN A 132 19.24 -13.00 17.61
N ALA A 133 20.15 -13.92 17.96
CA ALA A 133 20.94 -14.67 17.00
C ALA A 133 20.09 -15.58 16.08
N ASP A 134 18.91 -15.99 16.54
CA ASP A 134 18.03 -16.89 15.76
C ASP A 134 17.32 -16.16 14.60
N ILE A 135 17.19 -14.83 14.65
CA ILE A 135 16.61 -14.04 13.56
C ILE A 135 17.61 -13.95 12.40
N ALA A 136 17.23 -14.51 11.26
CA ALA A 136 18.09 -14.50 10.06
C ALA A 136 18.02 -13.18 9.29
N VAL A 137 16.82 -12.60 9.19
CA VAL A 137 16.51 -11.39 8.41
C VAL A 137 15.32 -10.68 9.03
N VAL A 138 15.19 -9.37 8.79
CA VAL A 138 14.03 -8.59 9.21
C VAL A 138 13.26 -8.09 7.97
N VAL A 139 11.95 -8.22 7.99
CA VAL A 139 11.03 -7.66 6.99
C VAL A 139 10.13 -6.67 7.70
N THR A 140 9.97 -5.46 7.16
CA THR A 140 8.99 -4.53 7.70
C THR A 140 7.69 -4.57 6.90
N GLY A 141 6.57 -4.32 7.57
CA GLY A 141 5.31 -3.96 6.93
C GLY A 141 5.30 -2.46 6.59
N THR A 142 4.26 -1.77 7.05
CA THR A 142 4.14 -0.31 6.91
C THR A 142 4.24 0.33 8.30
N ILE A 143 5.13 1.32 8.43
CA ILE A 143 5.44 1.98 9.70
C ILE A 143 5.48 3.49 9.45
N LEU A 144 4.80 4.28 10.27
CA LEU A 144 4.77 5.75 10.20
C LEU A 144 5.66 6.43 11.23
N VAL A 145 6.03 5.71 12.31
CA VAL A 145 6.80 6.25 13.45
C VAL A 145 7.83 5.23 13.92
N GLY A 146 8.96 5.70 14.44
CA GLY A 146 10.02 4.83 14.98
C GLY A 146 10.89 4.13 13.92
N ASN A 147 10.73 4.49 12.63
CA ASN A 147 11.48 3.90 11.52
C ASN A 147 12.98 4.11 11.66
N LYS A 148 13.39 5.35 11.97
CA LYS A 148 14.81 5.67 12.12
C LYS A 148 15.48 4.86 13.22
N GLU A 149 14.88 4.80 14.38
CA GLU A 149 15.39 4.08 15.55
C GLU A 149 15.45 2.57 15.29
N LEU A 150 14.46 2.02 14.59
CA LEU A 150 14.43 0.64 14.14
C LEU A 150 15.62 0.34 13.22
N TYR A 151 15.77 1.13 12.16
CA TYR A 151 16.82 0.91 11.15
C TYR A 151 18.22 1.16 11.72
N ASP A 152 18.40 2.15 12.57
CA ASP A 152 19.69 2.41 13.24
C ASP A 152 20.13 1.22 14.12
N ALA A 153 19.18 0.60 14.82
CA ALA A 153 19.46 -0.57 15.65
C ALA A 153 19.78 -1.83 14.83
N LEU A 154 19.15 -2.00 13.68
CA LEU A 154 19.33 -3.16 12.79
C LEU A 154 20.54 -3.04 11.87
N ASN A 155 20.99 -1.83 11.58
CA ASN A 155 22.04 -1.56 10.60
C ASN A 155 23.32 -2.38 10.91
N THR A 156 23.82 -3.08 9.90
CA THR A 156 24.96 -4.01 10.01
C THR A 156 24.77 -5.19 11.00
N LYS A 157 23.62 -5.32 11.63
CA LYS A 157 23.30 -6.40 12.56
C LYS A 157 22.41 -7.46 11.94
N LYS A 158 21.40 -7.01 11.21
CA LYS A 158 20.45 -7.89 10.50
C LYS A 158 20.25 -7.37 9.08
N PRO A 159 20.17 -8.26 8.06
CA PRO A 159 19.69 -7.87 6.74
C PRO A 159 18.25 -7.39 6.85
N VAL A 160 17.88 -6.34 6.10
CA VAL A 160 16.54 -5.76 6.17
C VAL A 160 15.93 -5.66 4.77
N ILE A 161 14.73 -6.23 4.59
CA ILE A 161 13.82 -5.86 3.52
C ILE A 161 12.91 -4.78 4.08
N VAL A 162 13.08 -3.56 3.58
CA VAL A 162 12.18 -2.46 3.86
C VAL A 162 10.88 -2.74 3.09
N GLY A 163 9.79 -2.92 3.80
CA GLY A 163 8.52 -3.35 3.22
C GLY A 163 7.84 -2.25 2.42
N ASN A 164 6.66 -1.87 2.85
CA ASN A 164 5.91 -0.82 2.17
C ASN A 164 6.33 0.55 2.70
N GLY A 165 7.46 1.03 2.23
CA GLY A 165 8.04 2.30 2.68
C GLY A 165 7.13 3.49 2.36
N VAL A 166 6.87 4.30 3.37
CA VAL A 166 6.02 5.50 3.28
C VAL A 166 6.68 6.75 3.90
N THR A 167 7.72 6.57 4.72
CA THR A 167 8.45 7.66 5.38
C THR A 167 9.79 7.93 4.70
N ALA A 168 10.35 9.11 4.95
CA ALA A 168 11.69 9.46 4.47
C ALA A 168 12.76 8.48 4.97
N ASP A 169 12.63 7.99 6.20
CA ASP A 169 13.57 7.04 6.79
C ASP A 169 13.58 5.70 6.06
N ASP A 170 12.44 5.23 5.54
CA ASP A 170 12.34 4.03 4.73
C ASP A 170 13.16 4.12 3.44
N PHE A 171 13.23 5.32 2.85
CA PHE A 171 13.86 5.54 1.55
C PHE A 171 15.33 5.96 1.63
N THR A 172 15.76 6.37 2.81
CA THR A 172 17.12 6.90 3.03
C THR A 172 17.97 6.03 3.95
N THR A 173 17.42 4.94 4.49
CA THR A 173 18.14 4.06 5.41
C THR A 173 19.26 3.27 4.73
N PRO A 174 20.45 3.19 5.32
CA PRO A 174 21.48 2.27 4.87
C PRO A 174 21.25 0.83 5.33
N ALA A 175 20.27 0.57 6.21
CA ALA A 175 20.06 -0.74 6.83
C ALA A 175 19.49 -1.78 5.87
N GLY A 176 18.74 -1.38 4.84
CA GLY A 176 18.04 -2.32 3.95
C GLY A 176 17.70 -1.75 2.59
N GLN A 177 16.83 -2.49 1.86
CA GLN A 177 16.33 -2.09 0.55
C GLN A 177 14.81 -2.25 0.48
N ALA A 178 14.16 -1.31 -0.18
CA ALA A 178 12.74 -1.33 -0.50
C ALA A 178 12.54 -1.75 -1.96
N PHE A 179 11.89 -2.88 -2.18
CA PHE A 179 11.66 -3.43 -3.52
C PHE A 179 10.48 -2.76 -4.23
N THR A 180 10.44 -1.45 -4.20
CA THR A 180 9.35 -0.63 -4.71
C THR A 180 9.91 0.71 -5.17
N ALA A 181 9.11 1.48 -5.92
CA ALA A 181 9.40 2.88 -6.21
C ALA A 181 9.15 3.79 -4.99
N GLY A 182 8.39 3.31 -4.00
CA GLY A 182 8.03 4.06 -2.81
C GLY A 182 7.22 5.32 -3.10
N SER A 183 6.85 6.05 -2.06
CA SER A 183 6.20 7.36 -2.23
C SER A 183 7.01 8.33 -3.11
N PRO A 184 8.37 8.35 -3.05
CA PRO A 184 9.13 9.21 -3.95
C PRO A 184 8.90 8.90 -5.43
N GLY A 185 8.89 7.62 -5.81
CA GLY A 185 8.62 7.20 -7.18
C GLY A 185 7.18 7.46 -7.60
N VAL A 186 6.22 7.29 -6.69
CA VAL A 186 4.82 7.61 -6.94
C VAL A 186 4.65 9.11 -7.23
N VAL A 187 5.19 10.00 -6.41
CA VAL A 187 5.04 11.45 -6.60
C VAL A 187 5.75 11.92 -7.87
N ALA A 188 6.98 11.45 -8.13
CA ALA A 188 7.68 11.75 -9.38
C ALA A 188 6.94 11.19 -10.61
N GLY A 189 6.42 9.97 -10.50
CA GLY A 189 5.62 9.34 -11.55
C GLY A 189 4.30 10.05 -11.82
N MET A 190 3.61 10.55 -10.78
CA MET A 190 2.41 11.38 -10.95
C MET A 190 2.72 12.63 -11.79
N ALA A 191 3.86 13.29 -11.54
CA ALA A 191 4.29 14.40 -12.36
C ALA A 191 4.54 13.97 -13.83
N GLY A 192 5.23 12.84 -14.03
CA GLY A 192 5.43 12.26 -15.35
C GLY A 192 4.13 11.91 -16.07
N PHE A 193 3.14 11.40 -15.35
CA PHE A 193 1.80 11.13 -15.87
C PHE A 193 1.11 12.41 -16.36
N VAL A 194 1.12 13.46 -15.53
CA VAL A 194 0.56 14.77 -15.89
C VAL A 194 1.21 15.32 -17.16
N VAL A 195 2.53 15.22 -17.26
CA VAL A 195 3.30 15.74 -18.41
C VAL A 195 3.07 14.95 -19.70
N SER A 196 2.97 13.62 -19.60
CA SER A 196 3.11 12.76 -20.78
C SER A 196 1.84 12.03 -21.20
N GLN A 197 0.88 11.86 -20.32
CA GLN A 197 -0.27 10.97 -20.59
C GLN A 197 -1.64 11.58 -20.29
N LEU A 198 -1.74 12.63 -19.47
CA LEU A 198 -3.01 13.24 -19.12
C LEU A 198 -3.57 14.18 -20.20
N GLY A 199 -2.83 14.44 -21.27
CA GLY A 199 -3.22 15.32 -22.36
C GLY A 199 -2.50 16.66 -22.34
N ASP A 200 -3.09 17.71 -22.93
CA ASP A 200 -2.50 19.06 -23.06
C ASP A 200 -2.70 19.87 -21.77
N VAL A 201 -2.02 19.46 -20.69
CA VAL A 201 -2.05 20.16 -19.39
C VAL A 201 -1.15 21.39 -19.44
N LYS A 202 -1.68 22.55 -19.06
CA LYS A 202 -0.97 23.85 -19.03
C LYS A 202 -0.89 24.44 -17.64
N ASN A 203 -1.85 24.10 -16.77
CA ASN A 203 -1.97 24.68 -15.45
C ASN A 203 -2.35 23.61 -14.41
N VAL A 204 -1.51 23.48 -13.39
CA VAL A 204 -1.67 22.48 -12.31
C VAL A 204 -1.90 23.16 -10.98
N ALA A 205 -2.94 22.74 -10.25
CA ALA A 205 -3.15 23.12 -8.87
C ALA A 205 -2.57 22.02 -7.95
N ILE A 206 -1.61 22.33 -7.10
CA ILE A 206 -0.97 21.38 -6.20
C ILE A 206 -1.43 21.63 -4.76
N ILE A 207 -2.01 20.62 -4.14
CA ILE A 207 -2.37 20.60 -2.72
C ILE A 207 -1.52 19.53 -2.04
N ALA A 208 -0.73 19.92 -1.05
CA ALA A 208 0.11 18.98 -0.29
C ALA A 208 -0.09 19.17 1.21
N ASN A 209 0.18 18.12 2.01
CA ASN A 209 0.22 18.30 3.46
C ASN A 209 1.33 19.28 3.85
N ASN A 210 1.02 20.18 4.78
CA ASN A 210 1.95 21.20 5.28
C ASN A 210 2.89 20.60 6.34
N ASN A 211 3.52 19.49 6.00
CA ASN A 211 4.54 18.81 6.79
C ASN A 211 5.77 18.52 5.92
N ALA A 212 6.84 18.06 6.53
CA ALA A 212 8.13 17.85 5.83
C ALA A 212 7.99 16.90 4.63
N ALA A 213 7.17 15.84 4.73
CA ALA A 213 7.00 14.85 3.66
C ALA A 213 6.20 15.40 2.49
N GLY A 214 5.07 16.08 2.75
CA GLY A 214 4.24 16.69 1.72
C GLY A 214 4.97 17.80 0.97
N ILE A 215 5.65 18.68 1.69
CA ILE A 215 6.45 19.77 1.10
C ILE A 215 7.62 19.20 0.29
N ALA A 216 8.38 18.23 0.82
CA ALA A 216 9.48 17.61 0.08
C ALA A 216 8.97 16.85 -1.17
N GLY A 217 7.84 16.17 -1.07
CA GLY A 217 7.18 15.53 -2.22
C GLY A 217 6.86 16.54 -3.31
N ALA A 218 6.25 17.67 -2.97
CA ALA A 218 5.95 18.73 -3.93
C ALA A 218 7.24 19.35 -4.50
N ASP A 219 8.18 19.78 -3.64
CA ASP A 219 9.31 20.61 -4.03
C ASP A 219 10.45 19.83 -4.72
N LEU A 220 10.70 18.59 -4.29
CA LEU A 220 11.82 17.79 -4.80
C LEU A 220 11.41 16.82 -5.92
N LEU A 221 10.15 16.39 -5.93
CA LEU A 221 9.73 15.28 -6.80
C LEU A 221 8.70 15.70 -7.85
N PHE A 222 7.75 16.58 -7.52
CA PHE A 222 6.68 16.95 -8.46
C PHE A 222 7.01 18.22 -9.26
N LYS A 223 7.24 19.36 -8.58
CA LYS A 223 7.46 20.66 -9.22
C LYS A 223 8.61 20.66 -10.24
N PRO A 224 9.79 20.08 -9.96
CA PRO A 224 10.89 20.10 -10.94
C PRO A 224 10.55 19.44 -12.27
N VAL A 225 9.69 18.41 -12.24
CA VAL A 225 9.28 17.69 -13.45
C VAL A 225 8.34 18.54 -14.30
N ILE A 226 7.32 19.17 -13.71
CA ILE A 226 6.38 20.02 -14.46
C ILE A 226 7.00 21.34 -14.88
N GLU A 227 7.92 21.92 -14.11
CA GLU A 227 8.70 23.11 -14.49
C GLU A 227 9.56 22.84 -15.73
N LYS A 228 10.23 21.69 -15.76
CA LYS A 228 11.01 21.25 -16.93
C LYS A 228 10.14 21.09 -18.18
N ALA A 229 8.88 20.70 -18.02
CA ALA A 229 7.89 20.60 -19.11
C ALA A 229 7.28 21.96 -19.50
N GLY A 230 7.56 23.02 -18.77
CA GLY A 230 6.99 24.36 -19.03
C GLY A 230 5.53 24.51 -18.60
N ILE A 231 5.06 23.66 -17.71
CA ILE A 231 3.69 23.69 -17.18
C ILE A 231 3.62 24.67 -16.01
N ALA A 232 2.64 25.58 -16.03
CA ALA A 232 2.40 26.50 -14.92
C ALA A 232 1.75 25.77 -13.73
N TYR A 233 2.03 26.21 -12.52
CA TYR A 233 1.37 25.66 -11.34
C TYR A 233 1.10 26.70 -10.26
N THR A 234 0.14 26.40 -9.41
CA THR A 234 -0.10 27.03 -8.11
C THR A 234 0.03 25.98 -7.03
N PHE A 235 0.45 26.38 -5.83
CA PHE A 235 0.71 25.48 -4.71
C PHE A 235 0.08 26.02 -3.42
N VAL A 236 -0.52 25.12 -2.65
CA VAL A 236 -0.98 25.40 -1.29
C VAL A 236 -0.68 24.22 -0.38
N GLY A 237 -0.18 24.52 0.82
CA GLY A 237 -0.05 23.54 1.91
C GLY A 237 -1.32 23.51 2.76
N VAL A 238 -1.77 22.32 3.15
CA VAL A 238 -2.89 22.12 4.09
C VAL A 238 -2.39 21.36 5.32
N ASP A 239 -2.82 21.75 6.50
CA ASP A 239 -2.40 21.06 7.72
C ASP A 239 -3.01 19.64 7.79
N ASP A 240 -2.33 18.71 8.44
CA ASP A 240 -2.80 17.33 8.60
C ASP A 240 -4.17 17.24 9.31
N THR A 241 -4.50 18.25 10.10
CA THR A 241 -5.77 18.38 10.83
C THR A 241 -6.76 19.33 10.19
N ALA A 242 -6.49 19.84 8.97
CA ALA A 242 -7.40 20.74 8.25
C ALA A 242 -8.75 20.06 8.02
N THR A 243 -9.82 20.85 8.19
CA THR A 243 -11.20 20.42 7.93
C THR A 243 -11.55 20.53 6.45
N ALA A 244 -12.68 19.95 6.02
CA ALA A 244 -13.20 20.14 4.66
C ALA A 244 -13.41 21.62 4.28
N ALA A 245 -13.77 22.50 5.24
CA ALA A 245 -13.91 23.93 5.00
C ALA A 245 -12.55 24.62 4.78
N ASP A 246 -11.51 24.22 5.52
CA ASP A 246 -10.15 24.72 5.31
C ASP A 246 -9.62 24.27 3.94
N VAL A 247 -9.89 23.02 3.56
CA VAL A 247 -9.54 22.48 2.24
C VAL A 247 -10.31 23.16 1.12
N ALA A 248 -11.59 23.49 1.29
CA ALA A 248 -12.35 24.27 0.32
C ALA A 248 -11.74 25.67 0.09
N SER A 249 -11.28 26.30 1.17
CA SER A 249 -10.55 27.57 1.11
C SER A 249 -9.22 27.41 0.35
N ALA A 250 -8.49 26.33 0.62
CA ALA A 250 -7.24 26.01 -0.07
C ALA A 250 -7.48 25.72 -1.57
N MET A 251 -8.51 24.96 -1.91
CA MET A 251 -8.90 24.68 -3.31
C MET A 251 -9.23 25.96 -4.07
N THR A 252 -9.95 26.88 -3.43
CA THR A 252 -10.23 28.19 -4.02
C THR A 252 -8.95 29.00 -4.22
N ALA A 253 -8.09 29.05 -3.21
CA ALA A 253 -6.82 29.79 -3.26
C ALA A 253 -5.86 29.27 -4.33
N VAL A 254 -5.82 27.95 -4.55
CA VAL A 254 -4.95 27.31 -5.55
C VAL A 254 -5.56 27.36 -6.97
N GLY A 255 -6.81 27.83 -7.09
CA GLY A 255 -7.53 27.94 -8.37
C GLY A 255 -7.98 26.59 -8.94
N ALA A 256 -8.41 25.67 -8.07
CA ALA A 256 -8.78 24.31 -8.46
C ALA A 256 -9.88 24.22 -9.53
N GLU A 257 -10.82 25.16 -9.55
CA GLU A 257 -11.90 25.24 -10.57
C GLU A 257 -11.36 25.51 -11.99
N ALA A 258 -10.27 26.28 -12.09
CA ALA A 258 -9.72 26.72 -13.38
C ALA A 258 -8.48 25.91 -13.79
N ALA A 259 -7.98 25.03 -12.92
CA ALA A 259 -6.83 24.19 -13.21
C ALA A 259 -7.20 23.04 -14.17
N ASP A 260 -6.28 22.69 -15.06
CA ASP A 260 -6.47 21.51 -15.92
C ASP A 260 -6.42 20.21 -15.09
N VAL A 261 -5.68 20.22 -13.98
CA VAL A 261 -5.59 19.12 -13.03
C VAL A 261 -5.26 19.61 -11.62
N VAL A 262 -5.87 18.97 -10.64
CA VAL A 262 -5.52 19.11 -9.21
C VAL A 262 -4.69 17.91 -8.78
N VAL A 263 -3.54 18.15 -8.19
CA VAL A 263 -2.63 17.11 -7.72
C VAL A 263 -2.63 17.07 -6.19
N LEU A 264 -2.81 15.89 -5.63
CA LEU A 264 -2.89 15.67 -4.20
C LEU A 264 -1.68 14.89 -3.68
N ILE A 265 -0.89 15.52 -2.82
CA ILE A 265 0.21 14.90 -2.06
C ILE A 265 -0.17 14.99 -0.58
N VAL A 266 -1.19 14.24 -0.20
CA VAL A 266 -1.88 14.40 1.10
C VAL A 266 -2.20 13.04 1.72
N THR A 267 -2.57 13.05 3.01
CA THR A 267 -3.08 11.88 3.73
C THR A 267 -4.50 11.51 3.26
N ILE A 268 -4.95 10.30 3.62
CA ILE A 268 -6.30 9.81 3.30
C ILE A 268 -7.40 10.76 3.82
N GLN A 269 -7.24 11.30 5.03
CA GLN A 269 -8.22 12.24 5.59
C GLN A 269 -8.34 13.50 4.73
N GLN A 270 -7.25 13.99 4.18
CA GLN A 270 -7.28 15.17 3.31
C GLN A 270 -7.83 14.84 1.92
N CYS A 271 -7.71 13.60 1.43
CA CYS A 271 -8.40 13.15 0.23
C CYS A 271 -9.94 13.23 0.41
N ILE A 272 -10.43 12.75 1.55
CA ILE A 272 -11.84 12.84 1.94
C ILE A 272 -12.28 14.31 1.99
N ASN A 273 -11.50 15.15 2.66
CA ASN A 273 -11.80 16.58 2.75
C ASN A 273 -11.79 17.29 1.39
N VAL A 274 -10.94 16.89 0.44
CA VAL A 274 -10.93 17.39 -0.95
C VAL A 274 -12.21 16.98 -1.67
N TYR A 275 -12.67 15.75 -1.49
CA TYR A 275 -13.92 15.28 -2.07
C TYR A 275 -15.11 16.10 -1.54
N ASP A 276 -15.23 16.26 -0.22
CA ASP A 276 -16.30 17.03 0.41
C ASP A 276 -16.24 18.52 0.00
N ALA A 277 -15.04 19.09 -0.07
CA ALA A 277 -14.81 20.44 -0.52
C ALA A 277 -15.22 20.65 -1.99
N SER A 278 -14.90 19.69 -2.87
CA SER A 278 -15.32 19.73 -4.28
C SER A 278 -16.84 19.77 -4.41
N LYS A 279 -17.54 18.91 -3.64
CA LYS A 279 -19.01 18.89 -3.56
C LYS A 279 -19.57 20.24 -3.05
N ALA A 280 -18.98 20.77 -1.98
CA ALA A 280 -19.43 22.04 -1.38
C ALA A 280 -19.21 23.25 -2.32
N LEU A 281 -18.13 23.23 -3.10
CA LEU A 281 -17.82 24.26 -4.09
C LEU A 281 -18.58 24.06 -5.41
N GLY A 282 -19.18 22.89 -5.63
CA GLY A 282 -19.87 22.56 -6.88
C GLY A 282 -18.92 22.42 -8.07
N ILE A 283 -17.68 22.01 -7.83
CA ILE A 283 -16.67 21.79 -8.87
C ILE A 283 -16.35 20.29 -9.02
N ASP A 284 -15.91 19.88 -10.19
CA ASP A 284 -15.56 18.51 -10.53
C ASP A 284 -14.19 18.47 -11.24
N PRO A 285 -13.08 18.78 -10.53
CA PRO A 285 -11.75 18.84 -11.13
C PRO A 285 -11.24 17.45 -11.48
N VAL A 286 -10.39 17.37 -12.51
CA VAL A 286 -9.55 16.19 -12.71
C VAL A 286 -8.54 16.11 -11.56
N ILE A 287 -8.48 14.98 -10.88
CA ILE A 287 -7.60 14.78 -9.73
C ILE A 287 -6.57 13.69 -10.02
N VAL A 288 -5.30 13.98 -9.72
CA VAL A 288 -4.21 12.99 -9.68
C VAL A 288 -3.72 12.91 -8.24
N ALA A 289 -3.87 11.73 -7.63
CA ALA A 289 -3.59 11.51 -6.22
C ALA A 289 -2.71 10.27 -6.01
N THR A 290 -2.14 10.13 -4.83
CA THR A 290 -1.49 8.87 -4.44
C THR A 290 -2.55 7.80 -4.19
N GLY A 291 -2.17 6.52 -4.26
CA GLY A 291 -3.04 5.39 -3.97
C GLY A 291 -3.63 5.40 -2.55
N LEU A 292 -3.08 6.19 -1.62
CA LEU A 292 -3.66 6.42 -0.30
C LEU A 292 -5.08 7.01 -0.38
N CYS A 293 -5.36 7.82 -1.41
CA CYS A 293 -6.69 8.41 -1.63
C CYS A 293 -7.76 7.39 -2.07
N PHE A 294 -7.37 6.14 -2.25
CA PHE A 294 -8.28 5.04 -2.62
C PHE A 294 -8.46 4.03 -1.47
N GLY A 295 -7.91 4.25 -0.29
CA GLY A 295 -8.04 3.35 0.85
C GLY A 295 -9.48 3.19 1.37
N THR A 296 -9.70 2.19 2.23
CA THR A 296 -11.02 1.86 2.83
C THR A 296 -11.70 3.07 3.48
N GLY A 297 -10.95 3.95 4.15
CA GLY A 297 -11.52 5.18 4.72
C GLY A 297 -12.20 6.08 3.70
N MET A 298 -11.71 6.15 2.46
CA MET A 298 -12.36 6.91 1.38
C MET A 298 -13.62 6.20 0.88
N THR A 299 -13.55 4.91 0.63
CA THR A 299 -14.71 4.14 0.14
C THR A 299 -15.84 4.08 1.16
N ASP A 300 -15.51 3.95 2.45
CA ASP A 300 -16.50 4.00 3.53
C ASP A 300 -17.17 5.38 3.61
N HIS A 301 -16.39 6.46 3.54
CA HIS A 301 -16.92 7.81 3.50
C HIS A 301 -17.86 8.04 2.31
N LEU A 302 -17.48 7.57 1.12
CA LEU A 302 -18.33 7.67 -0.08
C LEU A 302 -19.63 6.87 0.05
N ALA A 303 -19.59 5.70 0.71
CA ALA A 303 -20.78 4.90 0.99
C ALA A 303 -21.71 5.61 1.97
N GLU A 304 -21.17 6.20 3.06
CA GLU A 304 -21.92 6.98 4.04
C GLU A 304 -22.50 8.27 3.43
N ALA A 305 -21.80 8.90 2.51
CA ALA A 305 -22.27 10.08 1.77
C ALA A 305 -23.37 9.77 0.74
N GLY A 306 -23.69 8.49 0.49
CA GLY A 306 -24.68 8.05 -0.47
C GLY A 306 -24.17 7.93 -1.91
N ASP A 307 -22.87 8.01 -2.12
CA ASP A 307 -22.22 7.85 -3.43
C ASP A 307 -21.78 6.38 -3.69
N GLY A 308 -22.33 5.44 -2.92
CA GLY A 308 -22.20 4.00 -3.15
C GLY A 308 -20.80 3.41 -2.92
N GLY A 309 -19.91 4.13 -2.23
CA GLY A 309 -18.52 3.69 -2.02
C GLY A 309 -17.63 3.82 -3.26
N VAL A 310 -18.09 4.57 -4.28
CA VAL A 310 -17.44 4.66 -5.59
C VAL A 310 -16.74 6.01 -5.73
N VAL A 311 -15.43 5.97 -6.05
CA VAL A 311 -14.64 7.19 -6.32
C VAL A 311 -15.06 7.85 -7.64
N PRO A 312 -14.90 9.18 -7.77
CA PRO A 312 -15.26 9.88 -9.00
C PRO A 312 -14.46 9.41 -10.23
N ASN A 313 -15.11 9.37 -11.40
CA ASN A 313 -14.53 8.93 -12.68
C ASN A 313 -13.30 9.73 -13.15
N ASN A 314 -13.14 10.96 -12.66
CA ASN A 314 -12.06 11.88 -13.02
C ASN A 314 -10.89 11.86 -12.03
N TRP A 315 -10.84 10.87 -11.13
CA TRP A 315 -9.74 10.66 -10.19
C TRP A 315 -8.78 9.57 -10.71
N TYR A 316 -7.49 9.89 -10.71
CA TYR A 316 -6.40 9.00 -11.06
C TYR A 316 -5.54 8.74 -9.83
N PHE A 317 -5.15 7.48 -9.60
CA PHE A 317 -4.44 7.05 -8.40
C PHE A 317 -3.10 6.42 -8.77
N GLY A 318 -2.01 7.01 -8.29
CA GLY A 318 -0.66 6.47 -8.43
C GLY A 318 -0.36 5.39 -7.39
N GLY A 319 0.16 4.24 -7.81
CA GLY A 319 0.49 3.11 -6.94
C GLY A 319 1.80 2.42 -7.30
N TYR A 320 2.28 1.56 -6.40
CA TYR A 320 3.58 0.90 -6.56
C TYR A 320 3.58 -0.28 -7.52
N GLY A 321 2.43 -0.88 -7.78
CA GLY A 321 2.33 -2.16 -8.46
C GLY A 321 1.20 -2.24 -9.47
N TYR A 322 0.91 -3.46 -9.87
CA TYR A 322 -0.20 -3.78 -10.74
C TYR A 322 -1.54 -3.68 -10.01
N SER A 323 -2.61 -3.52 -10.77
CA SER A 323 -3.97 -3.42 -10.23
C SER A 323 -4.46 -4.77 -9.71
N TYR A 324 -5.03 -4.80 -8.51
CA TYR A 324 -5.76 -5.95 -7.98
C TYR A 324 -7.04 -6.27 -8.77
N PHE A 325 -7.57 -5.27 -9.46
CA PHE A 325 -8.81 -5.39 -10.21
C PHE A 325 -8.62 -5.91 -11.64
N ASN A 326 -7.37 -6.00 -12.09
CA ASN A 326 -7.00 -6.49 -13.42
C ASN A 326 -5.81 -7.45 -13.26
N PRO A 327 -6.04 -8.60 -12.59
CA PRO A 327 -4.97 -9.53 -12.28
C PRO A 327 -4.47 -10.18 -13.57
N ASP A 328 -3.16 -10.17 -13.76
CA ASP A 328 -2.51 -10.93 -14.81
C ASP A 328 -1.70 -12.09 -14.20
N TYR A 329 -1.47 -13.12 -15.00
CA TYR A 329 -0.72 -14.29 -14.59
C TYR A 329 0.79 -14.02 -14.54
N GLU A 330 1.31 -13.21 -15.44
CA GLU A 330 2.75 -12.98 -15.61
C GLU A 330 3.34 -12.20 -14.43
N SER A 331 2.59 -11.25 -13.87
CA SER A 331 3.02 -10.48 -12.69
C SER A 331 2.96 -11.27 -11.39
N GLY A 332 2.29 -12.41 -11.36
CA GLY A 332 1.99 -13.16 -10.14
C GLY A 332 0.79 -12.63 -9.35
N MET A 333 0.05 -11.66 -9.87
CA MET A 333 -1.13 -11.10 -9.19
C MET A 333 -2.21 -12.17 -8.99
N GLN A 334 -2.44 -13.03 -9.98
CA GLN A 334 -3.39 -14.14 -9.88
C GLN A 334 -2.99 -15.13 -8.77
N THR A 335 -1.70 -15.44 -8.67
CA THR A 335 -1.17 -16.31 -7.59
C THR A 335 -1.39 -15.67 -6.21
N TYR A 336 -1.13 -14.37 -6.08
CA TYR A 336 -1.38 -13.64 -4.83
C TYR A 336 -2.86 -13.73 -4.43
N LEU A 337 -3.78 -13.39 -5.34
CA LEU A 337 -5.22 -13.37 -5.05
C LEU A 337 -5.76 -14.75 -4.65
N ASP A 338 -5.32 -15.81 -5.32
CA ASP A 338 -5.68 -17.18 -4.96
C ASP A 338 -5.17 -17.56 -3.56
N LYS A 339 -3.88 -17.30 -3.30
CA LYS A 339 -3.26 -17.74 -2.05
C LYS A 339 -3.65 -16.89 -0.85
N VAL A 340 -3.96 -15.62 -1.03
CA VAL A 340 -4.51 -14.80 0.07
C VAL A 340 -5.94 -15.23 0.43
N GLN A 341 -6.74 -15.70 -0.54
CA GLN A 341 -8.05 -16.30 -0.24
C GLN A 341 -7.91 -17.63 0.49
N GLN A 342 -6.91 -18.43 0.12
CA GLN A 342 -6.69 -19.75 0.72
C GLN A 342 -6.11 -19.66 2.14
N TYR A 343 -5.13 -18.81 2.36
CA TYR A 343 -4.31 -18.76 3.57
C TYR A 343 -4.43 -17.46 4.36
N GLY A 344 -4.92 -16.38 3.74
CA GLY A 344 -5.14 -15.14 4.45
C GLY A 344 -6.28 -15.29 5.44
N VAL A 345 -6.04 -14.91 6.71
CA VAL A 345 -7.11 -14.80 7.69
C VAL A 345 -7.60 -13.36 7.65
N PRO A 346 -8.82 -13.11 7.15
CA PRO A 346 -9.36 -11.76 7.14
C PRO A 346 -9.38 -11.18 8.56
N SER A 347 -8.91 -9.96 8.72
CA SER A 347 -9.09 -9.25 9.98
C SER A 347 -10.59 -9.12 10.28
N PRO A 348 -11.07 -9.44 11.49
CA PRO A 348 -12.48 -9.27 11.82
C PRO A 348 -12.93 -7.82 11.62
N GLY A 349 -13.89 -7.61 10.73
CA GLY A 349 -14.50 -6.30 10.45
C GLY A 349 -13.89 -5.51 9.29
N ALA A 350 -12.87 -6.01 8.64
CA ALA A 350 -12.28 -5.36 7.45
C ALA A 350 -12.67 -6.16 6.19
N ALA A 351 -13.71 -5.73 5.49
CA ALA A 351 -14.08 -6.33 4.22
C ALA A 351 -12.99 -6.01 3.18
N ASN A 352 -12.43 -7.08 2.56
CA ASN A 352 -11.56 -7.00 1.37
C ASN A 352 -10.21 -6.26 1.56
N LEU A 353 -9.60 -6.29 2.74
CA LEU A 353 -8.24 -5.74 2.94
C LEU A 353 -7.20 -6.41 2.06
N GLU A 354 -7.41 -7.66 1.69
CA GLU A 354 -6.58 -8.43 0.77
C GLU A 354 -6.53 -7.83 -0.65
N TYR A 355 -7.55 -7.06 -1.03
CA TYR A 355 -7.64 -6.41 -2.35
C TYR A 355 -7.23 -4.94 -2.33
N THR A 356 -6.78 -4.42 -1.19
CA THR A 356 -6.43 -3.01 -1.03
C THR A 356 -5.12 -2.85 -0.25
N GLY A 357 -4.54 -1.66 -0.29
CA GLY A 357 -3.39 -1.32 0.54
C GLY A 357 -2.15 -2.15 0.25
N PHE A 358 -1.51 -2.62 1.31
CA PHE A 358 -0.17 -3.18 1.28
C PHE A 358 -0.09 -4.71 1.44
N ALA A 359 -1.22 -5.43 1.43
CA ALA A 359 -1.21 -6.89 1.58
C ALA A 359 -0.44 -7.59 0.45
N GLY A 360 -0.71 -7.25 -0.80
CA GLY A 360 -0.01 -7.81 -1.97
C GLY A 360 1.49 -7.55 -1.97
N PRO A 361 1.96 -6.30 -1.81
CA PRO A 361 3.39 -6.02 -1.67
C PRO A 361 4.06 -6.75 -0.50
N SER A 362 3.39 -6.92 0.63
CA SER A 362 3.91 -7.69 1.77
C SER A 362 4.04 -9.18 1.44
N PHE A 363 3.05 -9.76 0.77
CA PHE A 363 3.13 -11.11 0.23
C PHE A 363 4.32 -11.26 -0.72
N ALA A 364 4.48 -10.34 -1.66
CA ALA A 364 5.56 -10.34 -2.65
C ALA A 364 6.95 -10.23 -2.02
N ASN A 365 7.10 -9.45 -0.93
CA ASN A 365 8.35 -9.35 -0.18
C ASN A 365 8.74 -10.71 0.42
N MET A 366 7.79 -11.46 0.99
CA MET A 366 8.06 -12.79 1.54
C MET A 366 8.39 -13.82 0.46
N MET A 367 7.69 -13.80 -0.66
CA MET A 367 8.00 -14.67 -1.81
C MET A 367 9.40 -14.37 -2.36
N THR A 368 9.79 -13.09 -2.43
CA THR A 368 11.13 -12.66 -2.85
C THR A 368 12.20 -13.08 -1.85
N LEU A 369 11.91 -12.98 -0.54
CA LEU A 369 12.79 -13.51 0.49
C LEU A 369 13.01 -15.03 0.33
N ALA A 370 11.93 -15.79 0.14
CA ALA A 370 12.04 -17.23 -0.10
C ALA A 370 12.93 -17.55 -1.32
N LYS A 371 12.78 -16.80 -2.42
CA LYS A 371 13.68 -16.89 -3.58
C LYS A 371 15.14 -16.70 -3.19
N PHE A 372 15.47 -15.66 -2.42
CA PHE A 372 16.86 -15.42 -2.01
C PHE A 372 17.41 -16.55 -1.15
N LEU A 373 16.62 -17.03 -0.19
CA LEU A 373 17.04 -18.12 0.68
C LEU A 373 17.20 -19.45 -0.09
N ASN A 374 16.32 -19.74 -1.06
CA ASN A 374 16.46 -20.89 -1.94
C ASN A 374 17.75 -20.82 -2.79
N GLN A 375 18.06 -19.64 -3.34
CA GLN A 375 19.29 -19.43 -4.11
C GLN A 375 20.56 -19.53 -3.27
N LEU A 376 20.50 -19.22 -1.99
CA LEU A 376 21.63 -19.33 -1.07
C LEU A 376 21.81 -20.76 -0.56
N GLY A 377 20.71 -21.49 -0.38
CA GLY A 377 20.71 -22.80 0.24
C GLY A 377 20.91 -22.75 1.77
N PRO A 378 20.81 -23.91 2.46
CA PRO A 378 20.74 -23.95 3.92
C PRO A 378 22.05 -23.54 4.63
N ASP A 379 23.19 -23.60 3.96
CA ASP A 379 24.51 -23.37 4.55
C ASP A 379 24.98 -21.90 4.45
N ALA A 380 24.28 -21.04 3.73
CA ALA A 380 24.68 -19.66 3.45
C ALA A 380 23.65 -18.62 3.94
N LEU A 381 23.05 -18.84 5.10
CA LEU A 381 22.03 -17.96 5.70
C LEU A 381 22.64 -16.95 6.70
N ASP A 382 23.90 -16.56 6.49
CA ASP A 382 24.54 -15.51 7.27
C ASP A 382 24.17 -14.11 6.77
N TYR A 383 24.50 -13.08 7.61
CA TYR A 383 24.21 -11.69 7.31
C TYR A 383 24.70 -11.26 5.91
N ALA A 384 25.97 -11.51 5.59
CA ALA A 384 26.57 -10.98 4.37
C ALA A 384 25.94 -11.60 3.11
N SER A 385 25.63 -12.89 3.18
CA SER A 385 25.00 -13.63 2.08
C SER A 385 23.58 -13.12 1.81
N ILE A 386 22.75 -12.96 2.83
CA ILE A 386 21.37 -12.48 2.69
C ILE A 386 21.36 -11.00 2.31
N ASP A 387 22.13 -10.13 2.96
CA ASP A 387 22.23 -8.70 2.64
C ASP A 387 22.75 -8.50 1.21
N GLY A 388 23.69 -9.34 0.76
CA GLY A 388 24.19 -9.34 -0.60
C GLY A 388 23.09 -9.62 -1.64
N LYS A 389 22.16 -10.56 -1.36
CA LYS A 389 21.00 -10.83 -2.24
C LYS A 389 20.03 -9.66 -2.26
N ILE A 390 19.74 -9.08 -1.09
CA ILE A 390 18.84 -7.94 -0.97
C ILE A 390 19.38 -6.74 -1.76
N ARG A 391 20.64 -6.35 -1.54
CA ARG A 391 21.26 -5.20 -2.21
C ARG A 391 21.59 -5.43 -3.67
N GLY A 392 21.81 -6.66 -4.07
CA GLY A 392 22.08 -7.04 -5.45
C GLY A 392 20.84 -7.29 -6.30
N PHE A 393 19.64 -7.17 -5.74
CA PHE A 393 18.40 -7.52 -6.44
C PHE A 393 18.09 -6.60 -7.61
N LYS A 394 17.77 -7.21 -8.76
CA LYS A 394 17.43 -6.49 -10.01
C LYS A 394 16.06 -6.86 -10.55
N GLY A 395 15.25 -7.51 -9.72
CA GLY A 395 13.95 -7.98 -10.17
C GLY A 395 14.03 -9.17 -11.13
N PRO A 396 12.94 -9.53 -11.81
CA PRO A 396 11.60 -8.97 -11.53
C PRO A 396 11.12 -9.36 -10.14
N MET A 397 10.22 -8.56 -9.58
CA MET A 397 9.47 -8.88 -8.38
C MET A 397 8.00 -9.06 -8.74
N MET A 398 7.35 -10.05 -8.16
CA MET A 398 5.92 -10.23 -8.37
C MET A 398 5.12 -8.99 -7.93
N ILE A 399 4.03 -8.70 -8.61
CA ILE A 399 3.08 -7.61 -8.31
C ILE A 399 3.66 -6.19 -8.53
N GLN A 400 4.97 -6.03 -8.63
CA GLN A 400 5.60 -4.73 -8.81
C GLN A 400 5.66 -4.31 -10.29
N ALA A 401 5.36 -3.04 -10.56
CA ALA A 401 5.52 -2.48 -11.88
C ALA A 401 7.00 -2.32 -12.24
N GLY A 402 7.41 -2.92 -13.34
CA GLY A 402 8.71 -2.70 -13.96
C GLY A 402 9.92 -3.32 -13.27
N PRO A 403 11.11 -3.05 -13.83
CA PRO A 403 12.35 -3.57 -13.31
C PRO A 403 12.76 -2.89 -12.00
N LEU A 404 13.47 -3.64 -11.16
CA LEU A 404 14.13 -3.14 -9.96
C LEU A 404 15.65 -3.10 -10.18
N ASP A 405 16.36 -2.18 -9.52
CA ASP A 405 17.83 -2.18 -9.45
C ASP A 405 18.28 -1.57 -8.12
N CYS A 406 18.41 -2.41 -7.10
CA CYS A 406 18.80 -2.00 -5.75
C CYS A 406 20.24 -1.42 -5.64
N GLY A 407 21.02 -1.46 -6.68
CA GLY A 407 22.36 -0.88 -6.74
C GLY A 407 22.42 0.54 -7.27
N LYS A 408 21.27 1.16 -7.60
CA LYS A 408 21.23 2.46 -8.28
C LYS A 408 20.27 3.45 -7.62
N GLN A 409 20.54 4.71 -7.88
CA GLN A 409 19.64 5.83 -7.55
C GLN A 409 18.60 5.95 -8.67
N VAL A 410 17.42 5.41 -8.41
CA VAL A 410 16.39 5.24 -9.44
C VAL A 410 15.33 6.34 -9.46
N ILE A 411 15.29 7.22 -8.45
CA ILE A 411 14.31 8.31 -8.39
C ILE A 411 14.97 9.63 -8.78
N LEU A 412 14.67 10.14 -9.96
CA LEU A 412 15.16 11.41 -10.51
C LEU A 412 16.69 11.60 -10.39
N GLY A 413 17.46 10.52 -10.19
CA GLY A 413 18.89 10.60 -9.94
C GLY A 413 19.27 11.21 -8.59
N LEU A 414 18.33 11.37 -7.67
CA LEU A 414 18.56 11.95 -6.35
C LEU A 414 19.30 10.95 -5.43
N PRO A 415 20.49 11.33 -4.93
CA PRO A 415 21.37 10.41 -4.20
C PRO A 415 20.89 10.10 -2.77
N ILE A 416 19.81 10.73 -2.29
CA ILE A 416 19.28 10.52 -0.94
C ILE A 416 18.43 9.24 -0.85
N PHE A 417 17.85 8.77 -1.94
CA PHE A 417 16.95 7.60 -1.95
C PHE A 417 17.74 6.29 -2.11
N ILE A 418 18.64 6.02 -1.18
CA ILE A 418 19.60 4.91 -1.25
C ILE A 418 18.98 3.52 -1.06
N SER A 419 17.79 3.46 -0.47
CA SER A 419 17.08 2.21 -0.21
C SER A 419 16.08 1.83 -1.29
N VAL A 420 15.74 2.74 -2.20
CA VAL A 420 14.69 2.53 -3.20
C VAL A 420 15.23 1.78 -4.41
N CYS A 421 14.63 0.65 -4.76
CA CYS A 421 15.04 -0.18 -5.88
C CYS A 421 14.22 0.03 -7.16
N GLY A 422 12.95 0.43 -7.04
CA GLY A 422 12.03 0.62 -8.14
C GLY A 422 11.96 2.07 -8.61
N SER A 423 11.63 2.26 -9.90
CA SER A 423 11.41 3.59 -10.48
C SER A 423 10.06 3.70 -11.17
N GLN A 424 9.33 2.61 -11.28
CA GLN A 424 8.07 2.60 -12.02
C GLN A 424 6.88 2.61 -11.09
N MET A 425 5.85 3.34 -11.48
CA MET A 425 4.56 3.30 -10.83
C MET A 425 3.44 3.05 -11.85
N GLY A 426 2.38 2.39 -11.40
CA GLY A 426 1.13 2.27 -12.14
C GLY A 426 0.19 3.43 -11.81
N ILE A 427 -0.71 3.74 -12.73
CA ILE A 427 -1.86 4.61 -12.48
C ILE A 427 -3.12 3.78 -12.64
N GLN A 428 -4.08 3.99 -11.75
CA GLN A 428 -5.39 3.38 -11.79
C GLN A 428 -6.45 4.47 -11.88
N GLN A 429 -7.56 4.17 -12.53
CA GLN A 429 -8.73 5.03 -12.63
C GLN A 429 -9.98 4.17 -12.46
N TYR A 430 -10.93 4.62 -11.66
CA TYR A 430 -12.28 4.08 -11.71
C TYR A 430 -13.08 4.84 -12.75
N LYS A 431 -13.68 4.12 -13.69
CA LYS A 431 -14.48 4.73 -14.76
C LYS A 431 -15.63 3.82 -15.18
N ASP A 432 -16.83 4.39 -15.22
CA ASP A 432 -18.04 3.74 -15.71
C ASP A 432 -18.35 2.37 -15.06
N GLY A 433 -18.01 2.21 -13.79
CA GLY A 433 -18.26 0.99 -13.02
C GLY A 433 -17.09 0.02 -12.96
N GLU A 434 -15.96 0.32 -13.59
CA GLU A 434 -14.81 -0.58 -13.68
C GLU A 434 -13.50 0.12 -13.24
N TRP A 435 -12.60 -0.66 -12.66
CA TRP A 435 -11.23 -0.24 -12.43
C TRP A 435 -10.37 -0.50 -13.66
N LEU A 436 -9.71 0.54 -14.14
CA LEU A 436 -8.80 0.48 -15.26
C LEU A 436 -7.37 0.70 -14.80
N SER A 437 -6.44 -0.13 -15.30
CA SER A 437 -5.01 0.18 -15.24
C SER A 437 -4.67 1.30 -16.22
N ILE A 438 -3.51 1.95 -16.04
CA ILE A 438 -3.06 3.02 -16.94
C ILE A 438 -2.97 2.53 -18.39
N ALA A 439 -2.56 1.29 -18.61
CA ALA A 439 -2.44 0.72 -19.95
C ALA A 439 -3.80 0.72 -20.67
N ASP A 440 -4.88 0.35 -19.95
CA ASP A 440 -6.24 0.29 -20.50
C ASP A 440 -6.86 1.68 -20.58
N ALA A 441 -6.67 2.51 -19.53
CA ALA A 441 -7.28 3.82 -19.44
C ALA A 441 -6.77 4.82 -20.49
N LEU A 442 -5.47 4.79 -20.79
CA LEU A 442 -4.81 5.78 -21.65
C LEU A 442 -3.90 5.17 -22.71
N ASN A 443 -3.95 3.85 -22.94
CA ASN A 443 -2.98 3.10 -23.76
C ASN A 443 -1.54 3.34 -23.32
N GLY A 444 -1.34 3.70 -22.06
CA GLY A 444 -0.06 4.07 -21.48
C GLY A 444 0.71 2.85 -20.97
N LYS A 445 1.93 3.14 -20.59
CA LYS A 445 2.80 2.22 -19.88
C LYS A 445 2.99 2.73 -18.46
N PRO A 446 3.43 1.90 -17.52
CA PRO A 446 3.85 2.37 -16.21
C PRO A 446 4.82 3.55 -16.37
N ILE A 447 4.63 4.57 -15.54
CA ILE A 447 5.48 5.77 -15.57
C ILE A 447 6.83 5.44 -14.93
N ASP A 448 7.90 5.78 -15.59
CA ASP A 448 9.26 5.55 -15.12
C ASP A 448 9.84 6.86 -14.56
N ALA A 449 9.93 6.95 -13.23
CA ALA A 449 10.42 8.13 -12.51
C ALA A 449 11.91 8.47 -12.80
N THR A 450 12.64 7.63 -13.51
CA THR A 450 14.01 7.98 -13.98
C THR A 450 14.00 8.81 -15.26
N LYS A 451 12.88 8.84 -15.98
CA LYS A 451 12.73 9.43 -17.32
C LYS A 451 11.85 10.67 -17.39
N VAL A 452 11.32 11.10 -16.27
CA VAL A 452 10.45 12.27 -16.16
C VAL A 452 11.21 13.59 -15.96
#